data_5c00f44ad47c253367173047d745c01b
#
_entry.id   5c00f44ad47c253367173047d745c01b
#
_cell.length_a   1.000
_cell.length_b   1.000
_cell.length_c   1.000
_cell.angle_alpha   90.00
_cell.angle_beta   90.00
_cell.angle_gamma   90.00
#
_symmetry.space_group_name_H-M   'P 1'
#
loop_
_entity.id
_entity.type
_entity.pdbx_description
1 polymer ?
#
loop_
_entity_poly.entity_id
_entity_poly.type
_entity_poly.pdbx_seq_one_letter_code
_entity_poly.pdbx_strand_id
1 'polypeptide(L)'
;MFTFQVRQDQVVFVETFGARSDAIKESGLKFRWPWPIQEVYTFDRRIHLLTTQYGQISTGDSSLVVQPYLGWRIENDPKTFIEKATGDSAPARRSSVEAILRQSLDGAVTSVFGSKENLIVTAKTLHDGEKEQDALQNKGHTFEDLESAIFSNVKLKAEEMGVELMFVGIRRVGITEHSVQVTLNSMVTQWNDEAATDMKNAQDEAMRIRTSAENARMSALKEAKAQADIIAAKASADEAKIFSELEEKDADLAAFLIELNAMEAVLKKETTLFLDENFPFLQPLRGKFLFKETTLPDNSESETAPQE
;
A
#
# COMPACT_ATOMS: atom_id res chain seq x y z
N MET A 1 39.06 -0.18 -70.22
CA MET A 1 37.66 -0.07 -69.80
C MET A 1 37.55 -0.80 -68.44
N PHE A 2 37.03 -0.12 -67.44
CA PHE A 2 36.82 -0.74 -66.14
C PHE A 2 35.33 -0.96 -65.95
N THR A 3 34.98 -2.18 -65.55
CA THR A 3 33.56 -2.56 -65.32
C THR A 3 33.39 -2.90 -63.85
N PHE A 4 32.19 -2.66 -63.27
CA PHE A 4 31.79 -3.12 -61.97
C PHE A 4 30.39 -3.74 -62.03
N GLN A 5 30.13 -4.68 -61.15
CA GLN A 5 28.86 -5.37 -61.06
C GLN A 5 28.03 -4.80 -59.92
N VAL A 6 26.78 -4.44 -60.21
CA VAL A 6 25.78 -4.07 -59.18
C VAL A 6 24.90 -5.26 -58.92
N ARG A 7 24.86 -5.69 -57.64
CA ARG A 7 23.97 -6.76 -57.17
C ARG A 7 22.58 -6.20 -56.84
N GLN A 8 21.58 -7.04 -56.79
CA GLN A 8 20.19 -6.67 -56.43
C GLN A 8 20.04 -6.07 -55.04
N ASP A 9 20.90 -6.51 -54.12
CA ASP A 9 20.95 -6.09 -52.72
C ASP A 9 21.82 -4.87 -52.44
N GLN A 10 22.37 -4.25 -53.53
CA GLN A 10 23.31 -3.13 -53.44
C GLN A 10 22.82 -1.92 -54.21
N VAL A 11 23.12 -0.76 -53.68
CA VAL A 11 23.04 0.52 -54.38
C VAL A 11 24.44 1.04 -54.57
N VAL A 12 24.72 1.46 -55.79
CA VAL A 12 26.04 1.96 -56.15
C VAL A 12 25.95 3.44 -56.45
N PHE A 13 26.90 4.18 -55.93
CA PHE A 13 27.11 5.59 -56.19
C PHE A 13 28.41 5.79 -56.93
N VAL A 14 28.35 6.58 -57.97
CA VAL A 14 29.56 6.95 -58.73
C VAL A 14 29.83 8.43 -58.51
N GLU A 15 30.97 8.75 -58.01
CA GLU A 15 31.48 10.12 -57.89
C GLU A 15 32.46 10.41 -58.98
N THR A 16 32.24 11.50 -59.75
CA THR A 16 33.08 11.89 -60.84
C THR A 16 33.69 13.27 -60.54
N PHE A 17 35.02 13.35 -60.36
CA PHE A 17 35.74 14.55 -59.94
C PHE A 17 35.12 15.28 -58.73
N GLY A 18 34.64 14.55 -57.75
CA GLY A 18 33.98 15.13 -56.58
C GLY A 18 32.50 15.49 -56.83
N ALA A 19 32.01 15.39 -58.07
CA ALA A 19 30.59 15.56 -58.36
C ALA A 19 29.86 14.24 -58.25
N ARG A 20 28.81 14.23 -57.47
CA ARG A 20 28.01 13.03 -57.19
C ARG A 20 27.01 12.77 -58.30
N SER A 21 27.02 11.55 -58.83
CA SER A 21 26.05 11.05 -59.80
C SER A 21 24.78 10.54 -59.09
N ASP A 22 23.72 10.29 -59.85
CA ASP A 22 22.53 9.62 -59.35
C ASP A 22 22.83 8.17 -58.97
N ALA A 23 22.10 7.66 -57.97
CA ALA A 23 22.26 6.30 -57.49
C ALA A 23 21.88 5.28 -58.55
N ILE A 24 22.76 4.33 -58.82
CA ILE A 24 22.52 3.22 -59.73
C ILE A 24 21.85 2.09 -58.97
N LYS A 25 20.54 1.89 -59.20
CA LYS A 25 19.70 0.87 -58.53
C LYS A 25 19.54 -0.41 -59.35
N GLU A 26 19.79 -0.31 -60.64
CA GLU A 26 19.64 -1.46 -61.56
C GLU A 26 20.80 -2.42 -61.40
N SER A 27 20.46 -3.68 -61.16
CA SER A 27 21.45 -4.76 -61.13
C SER A 27 22.00 -5.02 -62.51
N GLY A 28 23.27 -5.31 -62.59
CA GLY A 28 23.93 -5.64 -63.88
C GLY A 28 25.37 -5.14 -63.95
N LEU A 29 25.94 -5.28 -65.13
CA LEU A 29 27.29 -4.85 -65.36
C LEU A 29 27.24 -3.37 -65.89
N LYS A 30 27.97 -2.51 -65.17
CA LYS A 30 28.07 -1.08 -65.50
C LYS A 30 29.53 -0.73 -65.74
N PHE A 31 29.73 0.33 -66.55
CA PHE A 31 31.06 0.83 -66.90
C PHE A 31 31.43 2.03 -66.04
N ARG A 32 32.74 2.13 -65.69
CA ARG A 32 33.30 3.30 -65.01
C ARG A 32 34.59 3.76 -65.63
N TRP A 33 34.92 5.02 -65.39
CA TRP A 33 36.23 5.56 -65.69
C TRP A 33 37.24 5.15 -64.66
N PRO A 34 38.54 5.04 -65.02
CA PRO A 34 39.58 4.70 -64.06
C PRO A 34 39.73 5.78 -62.97
N TRP A 35 40.21 5.35 -61.79
CA TRP A 35 40.67 6.29 -60.80
C TRP A 35 41.79 7.20 -61.40
N PRO A 36 41.84 8.52 -61.11
CA PRO A 36 41.06 9.29 -60.16
C PRO A 36 39.78 9.95 -60.73
N ILE A 37 39.35 9.65 -61.97
CA ILE A 37 38.21 10.29 -62.59
C ILE A 37 36.89 9.90 -61.84
N GLN A 38 36.70 8.61 -61.63
CA GLN A 38 35.48 8.08 -60.98
C GLN A 38 35.81 7.18 -59.81
N GLU A 39 35.10 7.42 -58.72
CA GLU A 39 35.12 6.61 -57.52
C GLU A 39 33.75 5.97 -57.31
N VAL A 40 33.72 4.71 -56.87
CA VAL A 40 32.50 3.92 -56.75
C VAL A 40 32.31 3.51 -55.33
N TYR A 41 31.19 3.93 -54.76
CA TYR A 41 30.77 3.55 -53.38
C TYR A 41 29.61 2.57 -53.48
N THR A 42 29.78 1.41 -52.85
CA THR A 42 28.75 0.35 -52.82
C THR A 42 28.15 0.26 -51.45
N PHE A 43 26.84 0.41 -51.36
CA PHE A 43 26.08 0.32 -50.10
C PHE A 43 25.12 -0.86 -50.14
N ASP A 44 25.00 -1.57 -49.01
CA ASP A 44 24.08 -2.69 -48.83
C ASP A 44 22.68 -2.15 -48.47
N ARG A 45 21.63 -2.63 -49.16
CA ARG A 45 20.24 -2.26 -49.00
C ARG A 45 19.49 -3.19 -48.02
N ARG A 46 20.18 -4.21 -47.50
CA ARG A 46 19.58 -5.14 -46.57
C ARG A 46 19.25 -4.42 -45.24
N ILE A 47 18.34 -5.04 -44.50
CA ILE A 47 18.02 -4.55 -43.17
C ILE A 47 19.22 -4.83 -42.27
N HIS A 48 19.73 -3.79 -41.64
CA HIS A 48 20.78 -3.85 -40.63
C HIS A 48 20.18 -3.81 -39.28
N LEU A 49 20.55 -4.76 -38.42
CA LEU A 49 20.14 -4.81 -37.04
C LEU A 49 21.16 -4.08 -36.19
N LEU A 50 20.71 -3.09 -35.44
CA LEU A 50 21.49 -2.39 -34.45
C LEU A 50 20.97 -2.76 -33.07
N THR A 51 21.83 -3.36 -32.24
CA THR A 51 21.51 -3.67 -30.84
C THR A 51 22.39 -2.78 -29.98
N THR A 52 21.80 -2.09 -29.03
CA THR A 52 22.55 -1.33 -28.03
C THR A 52 22.97 -2.24 -26.88
N GLN A 53 24.01 -1.81 -26.16
CA GLN A 53 24.34 -2.42 -24.87
C GLN A 53 23.24 -2.11 -23.86
N TYR A 54 23.24 -2.83 -22.75
CA TYR A 54 22.30 -2.56 -21.66
C TYR A 54 22.41 -1.12 -21.20
N GLY A 55 21.38 -0.33 -21.44
CA GLY A 55 21.27 1.02 -20.89
C GLY A 55 20.66 0.96 -19.49
N GLN A 56 21.32 1.55 -18.52
CA GLN A 56 20.76 1.74 -17.20
C GLN A 56 20.02 3.08 -17.18
N ILE A 57 18.72 3.03 -16.91
CA ILE A 57 17.85 4.20 -16.80
C ILE A 57 17.47 4.35 -15.35
N SER A 58 17.87 5.47 -14.74
CA SER A 58 17.52 5.80 -13.37
C SER A 58 16.30 6.71 -13.35
N THR A 59 15.28 6.32 -12.57
CA THR A 59 14.08 7.12 -12.35
C THR A 59 13.80 7.21 -10.87
N GLY A 60 14.24 8.30 -10.25
CA GLY A 60 14.15 8.47 -8.79
C GLY A 60 14.87 7.34 -8.05
N ASP A 61 14.12 6.59 -7.25
CA ASP A 61 14.66 5.52 -6.40
C ASP A 61 14.85 4.17 -7.12
N SER A 62 14.44 4.07 -8.39
CA SER A 62 14.47 2.82 -9.15
C SER A 62 15.39 2.94 -10.34
N SER A 63 16.09 1.85 -10.67
CA SER A 63 16.95 1.75 -11.84
C SER A 63 16.59 0.53 -12.67
N LEU A 64 16.25 0.80 -13.93
CA LEU A 64 15.93 -0.22 -14.93
C LEU A 64 17.11 -0.44 -15.86
N VAL A 65 17.27 -1.67 -16.30
CA VAL A 65 18.20 -2.05 -17.38
C VAL A 65 17.39 -2.45 -18.60
N VAL A 66 17.55 -1.68 -19.68
CA VAL A 66 16.80 -1.89 -20.92
C VAL A 66 17.77 -2.19 -22.05
N GLN A 67 17.46 -3.18 -22.87
CA GLN A 67 18.21 -3.51 -24.08
C GLN A 67 17.32 -3.32 -25.30
N PRO A 68 17.34 -2.14 -25.92
CA PRO A 68 16.61 -1.89 -27.16
C PRO A 68 17.38 -2.39 -28.36
N TYR A 69 16.66 -2.63 -29.44
CA TYR A 69 17.22 -2.91 -30.75
C TYR A 69 16.38 -2.24 -31.83
N LEU A 70 17.00 -1.94 -32.95
CA LEU A 70 16.29 -1.40 -34.11
C LEU A 70 16.77 -2.03 -35.41
N GLY A 71 15.87 -2.12 -36.36
CA GLY A 71 16.16 -2.50 -37.75
C GLY A 71 16.07 -1.30 -38.65
N TRP A 72 17.13 -1.05 -39.40
CA TRP A 72 17.20 0.06 -40.34
C TRP A 72 17.75 -0.37 -41.68
N ARG A 73 17.44 0.37 -42.74
CA ARG A 73 18.02 0.20 -44.09
C ARG A 73 18.30 1.55 -44.69
N ILE A 74 19.19 1.57 -45.67
CA ILE A 74 19.44 2.78 -46.46
C ILE A 74 18.24 3.02 -47.36
N GLU A 75 17.73 4.26 -47.37
CA GLU A 75 16.61 4.67 -48.19
C GLU A 75 16.89 4.43 -49.67
N ASN A 76 15.84 4.35 -50.48
CA ASN A 76 15.96 4.14 -51.91
C ASN A 76 16.74 5.25 -52.65
N ASP A 77 16.81 6.47 -52.09
CA ASP A 77 17.68 7.53 -52.57
C ASP A 77 18.78 7.82 -51.51
N PRO A 78 19.96 7.22 -51.66
CA PRO A 78 21.04 7.35 -50.70
C PRO A 78 21.75 8.72 -50.74
N LYS A 79 21.26 9.72 -51.47
CA LYS A 79 21.88 11.06 -51.52
C LYS A 79 22.00 11.68 -50.15
N THR A 80 20.91 11.71 -49.37
CA THR A 80 20.89 12.25 -48.04
C THR A 80 21.81 11.47 -47.10
N PHE A 81 21.83 10.13 -47.22
CA PHE A 81 22.73 9.28 -46.45
C PHE A 81 24.20 9.62 -46.72
N ILE A 82 24.57 9.81 -47.96
CA ILE A 82 25.96 10.12 -48.34
C ILE A 82 26.36 11.54 -47.89
N GLU A 83 25.45 12.48 -47.94
CA GLU A 83 25.68 13.86 -47.51
C GLU A 83 25.87 13.98 -46.00
N LYS A 84 25.10 13.23 -45.25
CA LYS A 84 25.09 13.30 -43.76
C LYS A 84 26.05 12.32 -43.08
N ALA A 85 26.28 11.15 -43.71
CA ALA A 85 27.20 10.15 -43.21
C ALA A 85 28.67 10.59 -43.41
N THR A 86 29.39 10.71 -42.31
CA THR A 86 30.80 11.10 -42.32
C THR A 86 31.70 9.87 -42.50
N GLY A 87 32.67 9.95 -43.41
CA GLY A 87 33.66 8.90 -43.60
C GLY A 87 34.13 8.80 -45.06
N ASP A 88 35.35 8.35 -45.26
CA ASP A 88 35.98 8.20 -46.56
C ASP A 88 35.64 6.88 -47.27
N SER A 89 34.99 5.96 -46.57
CA SER A 89 34.63 4.66 -47.13
C SER A 89 33.18 4.29 -46.76
N ALA A 90 32.57 3.39 -47.58
CA ALA A 90 31.21 2.93 -47.31
C ALA A 90 31.02 2.31 -45.88
N PRO A 91 31.96 1.48 -45.38
CA PRO A 91 31.84 0.98 -43.99
C PRO A 91 32.00 2.08 -42.95
N ALA A 92 32.88 3.09 -43.14
CA ALA A 92 33.06 4.19 -42.21
C ALA A 92 31.78 5.06 -42.10
N ARG A 93 31.15 5.35 -43.24
CA ARG A 93 29.88 6.08 -43.29
C ARG A 93 28.75 5.33 -42.61
N ARG A 94 28.69 4.02 -42.80
CA ARG A 94 27.73 3.16 -42.09
C ARG A 94 27.93 3.23 -40.58
N SER A 95 29.17 3.08 -40.10
CA SER A 95 29.48 3.14 -38.66
C SER A 95 29.13 4.49 -38.05
N SER A 96 29.34 5.61 -38.78
CA SER A 96 28.96 6.93 -38.31
C SER A 96 27.45 7.09 -38.14
N VAL A 97 26.65 6.58 -39.07
CA VAL A 97 25.19 6.59 -38.97
C VAL A 97 24.71 5.68 -37.85
N GLU A 98 25.28 4.47 -37.73
CA GLU A 98 24.97 3.55 -36.63
C GLU A 98 25.26 4.18 -35.24
N ALA A 99 26.33 4.97 -35.08
CA ALA A 99 26.63 5.68 -33.88
C ALA A 99 25.57 6.73 -33.51
N ILE A 100 25.13 7.50 -34.51
CA ILE A 100 24.08 8.52 -34.37
C ILE A 100 22.74 7.86 -34.03
N LEU A 101 22.37 6.79 -34.75
CA LEU A 101 21.14 6.03 -34.48
C LEU A 101 21.15 5.41 -33.07
N ARG A 102 22.32 4.90 -32.61
CA ARG A 102 22.50 4.39 -31.24
C ARG A 102 22.24 5.47 -30.21
N GLN A 103 22.87 6.62 -30.39
CA GLN A 103 22.68 7.76 -29.49
C GLN A 103 21.20 8.23 -29.47
N SER A 104 20.56 8.28 -30.65
CA SER A 104 19.15 8.65 -30.76
C SER A 104 18.25 7.62 -30.07
N LEU A 105 18.53 6.32 -30.23
CA LEU A 105 17.81 5.24 -29.60
C LEU A 105 17.94 5.29 -28.07
N ASP A 106 19.16 5.46 -27.56
CA ASP A 106 19.43 5.57 -26.13
C ASP A 106 18.72 6.80 -25.52
N GLY A 107 18.73 7.93 -26.24
CA GLY A 107 18.00 9.13 -25.83
C GLY A 107 16.49 8.94 -25.81
N ALA A 108 15.94 8.30 -26.86
CA ALA A 108 14.50 8.01 -26.94
C ALA A 108 14.06 7.05 -25.83
N VAL A 109 14.82 6.00 -25.58
CA VAL A 109 14.53 5.02 -24.51
C VAL A 109 14.60 5.69 -23.15
N THR A 110 15.62 6.52 -22.89
CA THR A 110 15.74 7.28 -21.64
C THR A 110 14.57 8.25 -21.46
N SER A 111 14.12 8.91 -22.51
CA SER A 111 12.97 9.82 -22.47
C SER A 111 11.67 9.07 -22.15
N VAL A 112 11.43 7.93 -22.80
CA VAL A 112 10.20 7.16 -22.64
C VAL A 112 10.15 6.42 -21.30
N PHE A 113 11.23 5.74 -20.92
CA PHE A 113 11.29 5.01 -19.65
C PHE A 113 11.64 5.88 -18.44
N GLY A 114 12.19 7.08 -18.65
CA GLY A 114 12.48 8.05 -17.59
C GLY A 114 11.22 8.64 -16.96
N SER A 115 10.07 8.51 -17.58
CA SER A 115 8.78 8.91 -17.00
C SER A 115 8.37 7.95 -15.86
N LYS A 116 8.00 8.49 -14.73
CA LYS A 116 7.59 7.73 -13.54
C LYS A 116 6.37 6.84 -13.78
N GLU A 117 5.45 7.29 -14.63
CA GLU A 117 4.24 6.56 -15.00
C GLU A 117 4.56 5.29 -15.80
N ASN A 118 5.48 5.39 -16.76
CA ASN A 118 5.89 4.27 -17.58
C ASN A 118 6.68 3.22 -16.79
N LEU A 119 7.40 3.63 -15.76
CA LEU A 119 8.14 2.73 -14.89
C LEU A 119 7.20 1.84 -14.06
N ILE A 120 6.14 2.42 -13.52
CA ILE A 120 5.13 1.69 -12.73
C ILE A 120 4.44 0.64 -13.60
N VAL A 121 4.11 1.00 -14.83
CA VAL A 121 3.49 0.07 -15.81
C VAL A 121 4.44 -1.07 -16.12
N THR A 122 5.69 -0.77 -16.40
CA THR A 122 6.72 -1.79 -16.71
C THR A 122 6.96 -2.73 -15.52
N ALA A 123 7.03 -2.20 -14.29
CA ALA A 123 7.19 -3.00 -13.08
C ALA A 123 5.97 -3.91 -12.83
N LYS A 124 4.77 -3.40 -13.07
CA LYS A 124 3.51 -4.15 -12.92
C LYS A 124 3.39 -5.28 -13.95
N THR A 125 3.74 -5.03 -15.22
CA THR A 125 3.72 -6.06 -16.27
C THR A 125 4.78 -7.14 -16.07
N LEU A 126 5.90 -6.82 -15.44
CA LEU A 126 6.94 -7.79 -15.08
C LEU A 126 6.51 -8.71 -13.91
N HIS A 127 5.63 -8.24 -13.04
CA HIS A 127 5.17 -8.99 -11.87
C HIS A 127 3.89 -9.80 -12.14
N ASP A 128 2.98 -9.27 -12.95
CA ASP A 128 1.64 -9.84 -13.19
C ASP A 128 1.58 -10.70 -14.47
N GLY A 129 2.53 -11.58 -14.70
CA GLY A 129 2.53 -12.51 -15.85
C GLY A 129 1.27 -13.36 -16.04
N GLU A 130 0.19 -13.15 -15.29
CA GLU A 130 -1.02 -13.99 -15.31
C GLU A 130 -2.36 -13.24 -15.39
N LYS A 131 -2.42 -11.90 -15.41
CA LYS A 131 -3.73 -11.20 -15.45
C LYS A 131 -3.82 -10.12 -16.53
N GLU A 132 -3.86 -10.58 -17.76
CA GLU A 132 -4.03 -9.76 -18.97
C GLU A 132 -5.41 -9.05 -19.08
N GLN A 133 -6.39 -9.42 -18.27
CA GLN A 133 -7.77 -8.94 -18.42
C GLN A 133 -8.11 -7.68 -17.61
N ASP A 134 -7.41 -7.35 -16.53
CA ASP A 134 -7.64 -6.12 -15.74
C ASP A 134 -6.81 -4.92 -16.22
N ALA A 135 -5.76 -5.15 -17.02
CA ALA A 135 -4.92 -4.10 -17.59
C ALA A 135 -5.63 -3.30 -18.70
N LEU A 136 -6.69 -3.84 -19.30
CA LEU A 136 -7.46 -3.21 -20.38
C LEU A 136 -8.41 -2.07 -19.91
N GLN A 137 -8.69 -1.93 -18.62
CA GLN A 137 -9.55 -0.85 -18.10
C GLN A 137 -8.80 0.35 -17.50
N ASN A 138 -7.54 0.19 -17.15
CA ASN A 138 -6.67 1.33 -16.84
C ASN A 138 -5.83 1.62 -18.07
N LYS A 139 -5.83 2.87 -18.55
CA LYS A 139 -4.96 3.40 -19.62
C LYS A 139 -3.47 3.24 -19.29
N GLY A 140 -3.02 2.02 -19.05
CA GLY A 140 -1.64 1.64 -18.91
C GLY A 140 -1.04 1.51 -20.31
N HIS A 141 0.01 2.25 -20.59
CA HIS A 141 0.76 2.11 -21.82
C HIS A 141 1.25 0.65 -21.95
N THR A 142 0.80 -0.01 -22.99
CA THR A 142 1.26 -1.36 -23.32
C THR A 142 2.72 -1.26 -23.80
N PHE A 143 3.50 -2.35 -23.76
CA PHE A 143 4.85 -2.36 -24.35
C PHE A 143 4.85 -1.89 -25.80
N GLU A 144 3.82 -2.21 -26.56
CA GLU A 144 3.62 -1.72 -27.92
C GLU A 144 3.52 -0.20 -28.02
N ASP A 145 2.87 0.45 -27.06
CA ASP A 145 2.78 1.91 -27.00
C ASP A 145 4.15 2.54 -26.70
N LEU A 146 4.94 1.91 -25.82
CA LEU A 146 6.30 2.36 -25.51
C LEU A 146 7.22 2.19 -26.73
N GLU A 147 7.15 1.07 -27.43
CA GLU A 147 7.89 0.81 -28.65
C GLU A 147 7.50 1.79 -29.76
N SER A 148 6.21 2.08 -29.92
CA SER A 148 5.70 3.05 -30.89
C SER A 148 6.15 4.48 -30.59
N ALA A 149 6.21 4.86 -29.31
CA ALA A 149 6.73 6.16 -28.88
C ALA A 149 8.24 6.28 -29.16
N ILE A 150 9.02 5.23 -28.87
CA ILE A 150 10.45 5.18 -29.17
C ILE A 150 10.65 5.24 -30.71
N PHE A 151 9.87 4.46 -31.46
CA PHE A 151 9.91 4.46 -32.91
C PHE A 151 9.69 5.86 -33.51
N SER A 152 8.67 6.57 -33.02
CA SER A 152 8.35 7.93 -33.48
C SER A 152 9.49 8.92 -33.19
N ASN A 153 10.12 8.84 -32.03
CA ASN A 153 11.24 9.70 -31.66
C ASN A 153 12.49 9.43 -32.50
N VAL A 154 12.80 8.15 -32.75
CA VAL A 154 13.98 7.77 -33.54
C VAL A 154 13.77 7.99 -35.04
N LYS A 155 12.54 7.82 -35.55
CA LYS A 155 12.19 7.95 -36.94
C LYS A 155 12.59 9.30 -37.55
N LEU A 156 12.30 10.39 -36.84
CA LEU A 156 12.66 11.73 -37.29
C LEU A 156 14.16 11.86 -37.52
N LYS A 157 14.96 11.28 -36.59
CA LYS A 157 16.42 11.33 -36.71
C LYS A 157 16.97 10.41 -37.79
N ALA A 158 16.33 9.26 -37.97
CA ALA A 158 16.66 8.33 -39.04
C ALA A 158 16.41 8.96 -40.46
N GLU A 159 15.26 9.62 -40.65
CA GLU A 159 14.93 10.33 -41.88
C GLU A 159 15.92 11.48 -42.18
N GLU A 160 16.32 12.24 -41.15
CA GLU A 160 17.36 13.26 -41.34
C GLU A 160 18.68 12.70 -41.86
N MET A 161 19.00 11.44 -41.51
CA MET A 161 20.22 10.76 -41.96
C MET A 161 20.07 9.98 -43.25
N GLY A 162 18.90 10.04 -43.89
CA GLY A 162 18.61 9.33 -45.13
C GLY A 162 18.52 7.81 -44.97
N VAL A 163 18.08 7.35 -43.79
CA VAL A 163 17.86 5.93 -43.50
C VAL A 163 16.40 5.70 -43.12
N GLU A 164 15.87 4.59 -43.57
CA GLU A 164 14.52 4.15 -43.27
C GLU A 164 14.55 3.23 -42.05
N LEU A 165 13.81 3.63 -41.02
CA LEU A 165 13.61 2.81 -39.81
C LEU A 165 12.50 1.79 -40.09
N MET A 166 12.82 0.49 -39.97
CA MET A 166 11.88 -0.58 -40.26
C MET A 166 11.09 -0.99 -39.00
N PHE A 167 11.77 -1.16 -37.88
CA PHE A 167 11.18 -1.51 -36.59
C PHE A 167 12.09 -1.10 -35.45
N VAL A 168 11.48 -0.90 -34.30
CA VAL A 168 12.16 -0.76 -33.01
C VAL A 168 11.52 -1.75 -32.06
N GLY A 169 12.29 -2.34 -31.20
CA GLY A 169 11.79 -3.25 -30.19
C GLY A 169 12.67 -3.28 -28.96
N ILE A 170 12.14 -3.84 -27.91
CA ILE A 170 12.82 -4.01 -26.63
C ILE A 170 13.07 -5.50 -26.42
N ARG A 171 14.34 -5.88 -26.38
CA ARG A 171 14.73 -7.28 -26.22
C ARG A 171 14.63 -7.76 -24.79
N ARG A 172 15.00 -6.92 -23.84
CA ARG A 172 15.02 -7.25 -22.41
C ARG A 172 14.85 -5.99 -21.58
N VAL A 173 14.02 -6.13 -20.55
CA VAL A 173 13.91 -5.18 -19.44
C VAL A 173 14.22 -5.93 -18.16
N GLY A 174 15.01 -5.34 -17.31
CA GLY A 174 15.38 -5.90 -16.01
C GLY A 174 15.51 -4.80 -14.96
N ILE A 175 15.52 -5.20 -13.72
CA ILE A 175 15.75 -4.31 -12.58
C ILE A 175 17.15 -4.60 -12.06
N THR A 176 17.89 -3.58 -11.67
CA THR A 176 19.21 -3.77 -11.07
C THR A 176 19.06 -4.35 -9.66
N GLU A 177 20.02 -5.18 -9.24
CA GLU A 177 20.03 -5.79 -7.91
C GLU A 177 19.97 -4.74 -6.79
N HIS A 178 20.64 -3.62 -6.98
CA HIS A 178 20.56 -2.50 -6.05
C HIS A 178 19.13 -1.97 -5.89
N SER A 179 18.41 -1.77 -6.99
CA SER A 179 17.00 -1.32 -6.95
C SER A 179 16.08 -2.34 -6.31
N VAL A 180 16.35 -3.64 -6.52
CA VAL A 180 15.60 -4.71 -5.83
C VAL A 180 15.79 -4.61 -4.33
N GLN A 181 17.03 -4.43 -3.85
CA GLN A 181 17.33 -4.27 -2.42
C GLN A 181 16.67 -3.03 -1.82
N VAL A 182 16.74 -1.89 -2.50
CA VAL A 182 16.06 -0.65 -2.06
C VAL A 182 14.55 -0.85 -1.97
N THR A 183 13.95 -1.48 -2.98
CA THR A 183 12.52 -1.77 -3.00
C THR A 183 12.13 -2.73 -1.88
N LEU A 184 12.88 -3.81 -1.67
CA LEU A 184 12.64 -4.74 -0.56
C LEU A 184 12.73 -4.05 0.80
N ASN A 185 13.74 -3.21 1.00
CA ASN A 185 13.90 -2.46 2.25
C ASN A 185 12.74 -1.49 2.47
N SER A 186 12.29 -0.79 1.42
CA SER A 186 11.14 0.10 1.51
C SER A 186 9.85 -0.66 1.81
N MET A 187 9.64 -1.82 1.20
CA MET A 187 8.51 -2.69 1.51
C MET A 187 8.54 -3.18 2.96
N VAL A 188 9.68 -3.63 3.45
CA VAL A 188 9.84 -4.04 4.87
C VAL A 188 9.52 -2.88 5.80
N THR A 189 9.99 -1.67 5.49
CA THR A 189 9.68 -0.48 6.29
C THR A 189 8.19 -0.17 6.27
N GLN A 190 7.55 -0.18 5.10
CA GLN A 190 6.10 0.02 4.98
C GLN A 190 5.30 -1.01 5.77
N TRP A 191 5.66 -2.28 5.69
CA TRP A 191 4.98 -3.35 6.44
C TRP A 191 5.14 -3.18 7.95
N ASN A 192 6.32 -2.76 8.40
CA ASN A 192 6.55 -2.48 9.81
C ASN A 192 5.75 -1.27 10.30
N ASP A 193 5.65 -0.22 9.50
CA ASP A 193 4.87 0.98 9.80
C ASP A 193 3.36 0.67 9.81
N GLU A 194 2.88 -0.14 8.87
CA GLU A 194 1.49 -0.60 8.83
C GLU A 194 1.17 -1.47 10.05
N ALA A 195 2.02 -2.45 10.36
CA ALA A 195 1.87 -3.29 11.54
C ALA A 195 1.90 -2.48 12.85
N ALA A 196 2.78 -1.48 12.96
CA ALA A 196 2.83 -0.58 14.11
C ALA A 196 1.56 0.27 14.24
N THR A 197 1.02 0.74 13.11
CA THR A 197 -0.24 1.49 13.04
C THR A 197 -1.42 0.63 13.47
N ASP A 198 -1.51 -0.60 12.96
CA ASP A 198 -2.56 -1.55 13.31
C ASP A 198 -2.50 -1.94 14.79
N MET A 199 -1.30 -2.18 15.31
CA MET A 199 -1.10 -2.46 16.73
C MET A 199 -1.55 -1.28 17.61
N LYS A 200 -1.22 -0.05 17.21
CA LYS A 200 -1.68 1.15 17.91
C LYS A 200 -3.20 1.30 17.87
N ASN A 201 -3.81 1.12 16.71
CA ASN A 201 -5.26 1.17 16.54
C ASN A 201 -5.96 0.12 17.40
N ALA A 202 -5.43 -1.10 17.44
CA ALA A 202 -5.95 -2.17 18.31
C ALA A 202 -5.81 -1.85 19.79
N GLN A 203 -4.70 -1.24 20.21
CA GLN A 203 -4.52 -0.79 21.61
C GLN A 203 -5.50 0.34 21.97
N ASP A 204 -5.67 1.32 21.09
CA ASP A 204 -6.62 2.42 21.30
C ASP A 204 -8.06 1.89 21.40
N GLU A 205 -8.44 0.95 20.53
CA GLU A 205 -9.76 0.32 20.59
C GLU A 205 -9.95 -0.49 21.87
N ALA A 206 -8.96 -1.27 22.28
CA ALA A 206 -9.00 -2.00 23.56
C ALA A 206 -9.13 -1.05 24.76
N MET A 207 -8.45 0.09 24.74
CA MET A 207 -8.56 1.12 25.78
C MET A 207 -9.95 1.74 25.80
N ARG A 208 -10.53 2.05 24.64
CA ARG A 208 -11.90 2.57 24.52
C ARG A 208 -12.92 1.58 25.08
N ILE A 209 -12.81 0.30 24.73
CA ILE A 209 -13.69 -0.75 25.23
C ILE A 209 -13.60 -0.85 26.76
N ARG A 210 -12.37 -0.87 27.31
CA ARG A 210 -12.17 -0.91 28.79
C ARG A 210 -12.76 0.30 29.49
N THR A 211 -12.53 1.50 28.96
CA THR A 211 -13.08 2.73 29.52
C THR A 211 -14.61 2.74 29.45
N SER A 212 -15.18 2.31 28.35
CA SER A 212 -16.63 2.18 28.19
C SER A 212 -17.23 1.19 29.18
N ALA A 213 -16.60 0.02 29.35
CA ALA A 213 -17.05 -0.99 30.30
C ALA A 213 -16.95 -0.51 31.75
N GLU A 214 -15.88 0.20 32.13
CA GLU A 214 -15.73 0.76 33.47
C GLU A 214 -16.74 1.87 33.75
N ASN A 215 -17.02 2.73 32.77
CA ASN A 215 -18.06 3.74 32.88
C ASN A 215 -19.46 3.10 33.07
N ALA A 216 -19.77 2.05 32.29
CA ALA A 216 -21.01 1.31 32.40
C ALA A 216 -21.14 0.65 33.79
N ARG A 217 -20.05 0.03 34.30
CA ARG A 217 -19.98 -0.54 35.66
C ARG A 217 -20.22 0.52 36.70
N MET A 218 -19.56 1.67 36.60
CA MET A 218 -19.73 2.77 37.58
C MET A 218 -21.15 3.33 37.55
N SER A 219 -21.76 3.44 36.39
CA SER A 219 -23.14 3.86 36.26
C SER A 219 -24.11 2.86 36.89
N ALA A 220 -23.95 1.57 36.63
CA ALA A 220 -24.76 0.50 37.23
C ALA A 220 -24.62 0.48 38.75
N LEU A 221 -23.38 0.66 39.29
CA LEU A 221 -23.16 0.72 40.73
C LEU A 221 -23.82 1.96 41.40
N LYS A 222 -23.77 3.12 40.73
CA LYS A 222 -24.46 4.33 41.20
C LYS A 222 -25.98 4.13 41.24
N GLU A 223 -26.52 3.55 40.15
CA GLU A 223 -27.95 3.26 40.06
C GLU A 223 -28.38 2.25 41.14
N ALA A 224 -27.62 1.16 41.31
CA ALA A 224 -27.90 0.17 42.35
C ALA A 224 -27.86 0.77 43.80
N LYS A 225 -26.85 1.64 44.04
CA LYS A 225 -26.79 2.38 45.33
C LYS A 225 -27.97 3.31 45.52
N ALA A 226 -28.34 4.07 44.49
CA ALA A 226 -29.49 4.96 44.58
C ALA A 226 -30.80 4.19 44.80
N GLN A 227 -30.97 3.03 44.19
CA GLN A 227 -32.09 2.14 44.45
C GLN A 227 -32.08 1.58 45.86
N ALA A 228 -30.91 1.17 46.34
CA ALA A 228 -30.77 0.71 47.74
C ALA A 228 -31.08 1.81 48.73
N ASP A 229 -30.61 3.04 48.50
CA ASP A 229 -30.91 4.20 49.38
C ASP A 229 -32.43 4.54 49.35
N ILE A 230 -33.10 4.44 48.19
CA ILE A 230 -34.56 4.63 48.11
C ILE A 230 -35.29 3.54 48.88
N ILE A 231 -34.86 2.27 48.76
CA ILE A 231 -35.47 1.16 49.54
C ILE A 231 -35.26 1.37 51.03
N ALA A 232 -34.05 1.73 51.43
CA ALA A 232 -33.74 2.01 52.84
C ALA A 232 -34.60 3.19 53.37
N ALA A 233 -34.69 4.28 52.57
CA ALA A 233 -35.53 5.43 52.98
C ALA A 233 -37.02 5.06 53.05
N LYS A 234 -37.55 4.23 52.16
CA LYS A 234 -38.92 3.70 52.26
C LYS A 234 -39.11 2.85 53.48
N ALA A 235 -38.18 1.92 53.77
CA ALA A 235 -38.24 1.08 54.93
C ALA A 235 -38.23 1.89 56.22
N SER A 236 -37.38 2.91 56.30
CA SER A 236 -37.36 3.83 57.45
C SER A 236 -38.66 4.66 57.60
N ALA A 237 -39.23 5.07 56.47
CA ALA A 237 -40.52 5.79 56.47
C ALA A 237 -41.69 4.88 56.92
N ASP A 238 -41.70 3.62 56.46
CA ASP A 238 -42.69 2.65 56.84
C ASP A 238 -42.51 2.24 58.32
N GLU A 239 -41.29 2.08 58.79
CA GLU A 239 -40.95 1.89 60.20
C GLU A 239 -41.49 3.03 61.06
N ALA A 240 -41.23 4.28 60.69
CA ALA A 240 -41.72 5.46 61.40
C ALA A 240 -43.27 5.50 61.46
N LYS A 241 -43.97 5.07 60.39
CA LYS A 241 -45.44 4.97 60.38
C LYS A 241 -45.93 3.90 61.35
N ILE A 242 -45.32 2.72 61.34
CA ILE A 242 -45.65 1.64 62.27
C ILE A 242 -45.44 2.08 63.72
N PHE A 243 -44.35 2.78 64.00
CA PHE A 243 -44.13 3.31 65.34
C PHE A 243 -45.16 4.37 65.71
N SER A 244 -45.57 5.28 64.85
CA SER A 244 -46.61 6.27 65.09
C SER A 244 -47.98 5.63 65.37
N GLU A 245 -48.34 4.60 64.58
CA GLU A 245 -49.58 3.84 64.80
C GLU A 245 -49.56 3.02 66.08
N LEU A 246 -48.39 2.56 66.49
CA LEU A 246 -48.18 1.85 67.74
C LEU A 246 -48.28 2.80 68.98
N GLU A 247 -47.72 4.01 68.84
CA GLU A 247 -47.80 5.05 69.85
C GLU A 247 -49.26 5.50 70.12
N GLU A 248 -50.08 5.54 69.06
CA GLU A 248 -51.55 5.81 69.25
C GLU A 248 -52.29 4.70 69.96
N LYS A 249 -51.86 3.42 69.83
CA LYS A 249 -52.56 2.25 70.33
C LYS A 249 -52.05 1.85 71.71
N ASP A 250 -50.75 1.91 71.93
CA ASP A 250 -50.11 1.53 73.18
C ASP A 250 -48.78 2.28 73.36
N ALA A 251 -48.83 3.41 74.07
CA ALA A 251 -47.69 4.28 74.25
C ALA A 251 -46.56 3.62 75.06
N ASP A 252 -46.91 2.73 76.00
CA ASP A 252 -45.89 2.04 76.80
C ASP A 252 -45.10 1.02 76.05
N LEU A 253 -45.75 0.28 75.09
CA LEU A 253 -45.07 -0.65 74.20
C LEU A 253 -44.17 0.09 73.15
N ALA A 254 -44.64 1.23 72.69
CA ALA A 254 -43.86 2.05 71.71
C ALA A 254 -42.60 2.56 72.42
N ALA A 255 -42.69 3.08 73.66
CA ALA A 255 -41.55 3.56 74.43
C ALA A 255 -40.54 2.42 74.68
N PHE A 256 -41.02 1.25 75.01
CA PHE A 256 -40.16 0.05 75.24
C PHE A 256 -39.41 -0.35 73.91
N LEU A 257 -40.07 -0.38 72.80
CA LEU A 257 -39.42 -0.73 71.54
C LEU A 257 -38.40 0.34 71.04
N ILE A 258 -38.66 1.62 71.30
CA ILE A 258 -37.70 2.68 71.05
C ILE A 258 -36.46 2.53 71.87
N GLU A 259 -36.66 2.25 73.21
CA GLU A 259 -35.55 2.01 74.14
C GLU A 259 -34.75 0.75 73.73
N LEU A 260 -35.41 -0.32 73.30
CA LEU A 260 -34.76 -1.53 72.82
C LEU A 260 -33.95 -1.28 71.52
N ASN A 261 -34.49 -0.54 70.56
CA ASN A 261 -33.81 -0.16 69.32
C ASN A 261 -32.60 0.76 69.58
N ALA A 262 -32.75 1.71 70.50
CA ALA A 262 -31.62 2.54 70.99
C ALA A 262 -30.54 1.71 71.65
N MET A 263 -30.88 0.68 72.40
CA MET A 263 -29.95 -0.23 73.04
C MET A 263 -29.24 -1.08 71.97
N GLU A 264 -29.93 -1.59 70.99
CA GLU A 264 -29.34 -2.32 69.86
C GLU A 264 -28.32 -1.43 69.02
N ALA A 265 -28.67 -0.17 68.84
CA ALA A 265 -27.80 0.79 68.13
C ALA A 265 -26.52 1.11 68.94
N VAL A 266 -26.59 1.10 70.27
CA VAL A 266 -25.45 1.34 71.19
C VAL A 266 -24.58 0.09 71.29
N LEU A 267 -25.23 -1.11 71.28
CA LEU A 267 -24.56 -2.39 71.44
C LEU A 267 -24.00 -2.85 70.09
N LYS A 268 -22.86 -2.31 69.72
CA LYS A 268 -22.09 -2.84 68.58
C LYS A 268 -21.47 -4.19 68.96
N LYS A 269 -21.24 -5.06 67.98
CA LYS A 269 -20.77 -6.47 68.10
C LYS A 269 -19.60 -6.75 69.03
N GLU A 270 -18.91 -5.74 69.57
CA GLU A 270 -17.72 -5.88 70.46
C GLU A 270 -17.82 -5.03 71.68
N THR A 271 -19.05 -4.67 72.15
CA THR A 271 -19.24 -3.84 73.31
C THR A 271 -19.52 -4.73 74.52
N THR A 272 -18.70 -4.69 75.58
CA THR A 272 -18.97 -5.33 76.81
C THR A 272 -19.76 -4.37 77.75
N LEU A 273 -20.98 -4.74 78.13
CA LEU A 273 -21.83 -3.94 79.00
C LEU A 273 -21.70 -4.42 80.46
N PHE A 274 -21.41 -3.47 81.28
CA PHE A 274 -21.54 -3.67 82.76
C PHE A 274 -22.90 -3.10 83.13
N LEU A 275 -23.85 -3.98 83.46
CA LEU A 275 -25.21 -3.62 83.92
C LEU A 275 -25.29 -3.75 85.42
N ASP A 276 -25.72 -2.68 86.08
CA ASP A 276 -26.11 -2.69 87.51
C ASP A 276 -27.59 -3.06 87.62
N GLU A 277 -27.98 -3.70 88.72
CA GLU A 277 -29.32 -4.20 88.94
C GLU A 277 -30.41 -3.08 88.94
N ASN A 278 -30.02 -1.82 89.18
CA ASN A 278 -30.87 -0.64 89.13
C ASN A 278 -30.79 0.16 87.79
N PHE A 279 -30.23 -0.44 86.75
CA PHE A 279 -30.08 0.27 85.45
C PHE A 279 -31.48 0.59 84.89
N PRO A 280 -31.78 1.86 84.59
CA PRO A 280 -33.12 2.28 84.17
C PRO A 280 -33.71 1.52 82.97
N PHE A 281 -32.89 1.06 82.08
CA PHE A 281 -33.28 0.24 80.89
C PHE A 281 -33.79 -1.15 81.19
N LEU A 282 -33.54 -1.69 82.41
CA LEU A 282 -34.03 -3.00 82.85
C LEU A 282 -35.39 -2.91 83.59
N GLN A 283 -35.86 -1.71 83.90
CA GLN A 283 -37.13 -1.50 84.58
C GLN A 283 -38.35 -2.03 83.82
N PRO A 284 -38.48 -1.86 82.50
CA PRO A 284 -39.59 -2.42 81.73
C PRO A 284 -39.62 -3.95 81.74
N LEU A 285 -38.45 -4.60 81.87
CA LEU A 285 -38.33 -6.06 81.88
C LEU A 285 -38.70 -6.67 83.30
N ARG A 286 -38.73 -5.87 84.28
CA ARG A 286 -39.15 -6.29 85.66
C ARG A 286 -40.67 -6.28 85.87
N GLY A 287 -41.43 -5.62 85.08
CA GLY A 287 -42.87 -5.48 85.19
C GLY A 287 -43.63 -6.27 84.09
N LYS A 288 -44.16 -7.38 84.50
CA LYS A 288 -45.33 -8.08 83.96
C LYS A 288 -45.50 -8.05 82.38
N PHE A 289 -44.58 -8.58 81.62
CA PHE A 289 -44.96 -9.06 80.27
C PHE A 289 -44.94 -10.59 80.28
N LEU A 290 -46.09 -11.18 80.51
CA LEU A 290 -46.34 -12.58 80.27
C LEU A 290 -46.49 -12.76 78.78
N PHE A 291 -45.42 -13.11 78.12
CA PHE A 291 -45.49 -13.57 76.73
C PHE A 291 -46.23 -14.89 76.66
N LYS A 292 -47.37 -14.88 76.08
CA LYS A 292 -48.09 -16.07 75.64
C LYS A 292 -47.27 -16.73 74.53
N GLU A 293 -46.69 -17.89 74.82
CA GLU A 293 -45.95 -18.72 73.88
C GLU A 293 -46.84 -18.97 72.66
N THR A 294 -46.48 -18.33 71.56
CA THR A 294 -46.98 -18.69 70.22
C THR A 294 -45.90 -19.52 69.57
N THR A 295 -46.11 -20.82 69.46
CA THR A 295 -45.27 -21.80 68.83
C THR A 295 -45.12 -21.37 67.32
N LEU A 296 -43.86 -21.07 66.93
CA LEU A 296 -43.49 -20.90 65.53
C LEU A 296 -43.36 -22.29 64.92
N PRO A 297 -43.82 -22.45 63.61
CA PRO A 297 -43.55 -23.67 62.92
C PRO A 297 -42.09 -23.72 62.44
N ASP A 298 -41.49 -24.87 62.72
CA ASP A 298 -40.14 -25.28 62.32
C ASP A 298 -40.14 -25.40 60.79
N ASN A 299 -39.27 -24.64 60.12
CA ASN A 299 -39.01 -24.76 58.70
C ASN A 299 -37.48 -24.95 58.49
N SER A 300 -37.08 -26.19 58.79
CA SER A 300 -35.78 -26.72 58.36
C SER A 300 -35.96 -27.45 57.03
N GLU A 301 -35.70 -26.84 55.92
CA GLU A 301 -35.35 -27.56 54.70
C GLU A 301 -34.37 -26.72 53.85
N SER A 302 -33.14 -27.15 53.94
CA SER A 302 -32.22 -27.65 52.90
C SER A 302 -31.77 -26.64 51.85
N GLU A 303 -30.63 -26.20 52.17
CA GLU A 303 -29.60 -25.66 51.33
C GLU A 303 -29.06 -26.73 50.39
N THR A 304 -29.12 -26.49 49.09
CA THR A 304 -28.22 -27.12 48.12
C THR A 304 -27.77 -26.07 47.11
N ALA A 305 -26.51 -25.75 47.20
CA ALA A 305 -25.79 -25.04 46.19
C ALA A 305 -25.52 -25.91 44.94
N PRO A 306 -25.41 -25.36 43.79
CA PRO A 306 -24.54 -25.92 42.77
C PRO A 306 -23.33 -25.06 42.53
N GLN A 307 -22.20 -25.75 42.60
CA GLN A 307 -20.95 -25.36 41.93
C GLN A 307 -21.13 -25.49 40.43
N GLU A 308 -20.75 -24.45 39.69
CA GLU A 308 -19.83 -24.47 38.55
C GLU A 308 -19.47 -23.03 38.21
#